data_997af7ff3220a49dbdbd228d9b553fed
#
_entry.id   997af7ff3220a49dbdbd228d9b553fed
#
_cell.length_a   1.000
_cell.length_b   1.000
_cell.length_c   1.000
_cell.angle_alpha   90.00
_cell.angle_beta   90.00
_cell.angle_gamma   90.00
#
_symmetry.space_group_name_H-M   'P 1'
#
loop_
_entity.id
_entity.type
_entity.pdbx_description
1 polymer ?
#
loop_
_entity_poly.entity_id
_entity_poly.type
_entity_poly.pdbx_seq_one_letter_code
_entity_poly.pdbx_strand_id
1 'polypeptide(L)'
;MAGNEYSPTPLVTVEIHAEIMAKIIVPTVNGMKARGTPFRGVLYAGVMLTEQGPKLFEYNVRFGDPECQVLMLRMMSDIVPAFLAACDGELKHFDLRWYPEPALTVVIAAKGYPGDYKKGTRIEGLDDAAKIEGVEIFHAGTVAKDGAILANGGRVLNLCAMGKTVLEAQQRAYEAVDRIKWPDGFCRRDIAWQAVELERAG
;
A
#
# COMPACT_ATOMS: atom_id res chain seq x y z
N MET A 1 4.32 12.92 3.95
CA MET A 1 3.88 11.64 4.53
C MET A 1 4.69 10.55 3.87
N ALA A 2 5.55 9.86 4.61
CA ALA A 2 6.25 8.68 4.14
C ALA A 2 5.46 7.46 4.63
N GLY A 3 4.46 7.04 3.88
CA GLY A 3 3.83 5.74 4.07
C GLY A 3 4.77 4.67 3.55
N ASN A 4 4.75 3.46 4.13
CA ASN A 4 5.42 2.31 3.56
C ASN A 4 4.65 1.89 2.30
N GLU A 5 5.06 2.43 1.16
CA GLU A 5 4.46 2.16 -0.14
C GLU A 5 4.98 0.83 -0.73
N TYR A 6 5.54 -0.06 0.12
CA TYR A 6 6.06 -1.39 -0.26
C TYR A 6 5.90 -2.41 0.87
N SER A 7 5.85 -3.67 0.53
CA SER A 7 5.71 -4.82 1.45
C SER A 7 6.44 -6.06 0.88
N PRO A 8 7.13 -6.87 1.71
CA PRO A 8 7.44 -6.63 3.11
C PRO A 8 8.47 -5.51 3.27
N THR A 9 8.52 -4.89 4.44
CA THR A 9 9.56 -3.91 4.73
C THR A 9 10.72 -4.56 5.51
N PRO A 10 11.96 -4.47 5.03
CA PRO A 10 13.12 -5.00 5.76
C PRO A 10 13.41 -4.25 7.07
N LEU A 11 12.79 -3.07 7.26
CA LEU A 11 12.91 -2.29 8.49
C LEU A 11 12.18 -2.94 9.68
N VAL A 12 11.20 -3.81 9.44
CA VAL A 12 10.44 -4.50 10.49
C VAL A 12 10.97 -5.92 10.63
N THR A 13 11.92 -6.10 11.53
CA THR A 13 12.45 -7.42 11.90
C THR A 13 11.38 -8.23 12.66
N VAL A 14 11.65 -9.53 12.87
CA VAL A 14 10.77 -10.42 13.67
C VAL A 14 10.56 -9.86 15.08
N GLU A 15 11.62 -9.32 15.69
CA GLU A 15 11.60 -8.73 17.04
C GLU A 15 10.72 -7.47 17.07
N ILE A 16 10.91 -6.56 16.11
CA ILE A 16 10.10 -5.34 15.99
C ILE A 16 8.63 -5.69 15.73
N HIS A 17 8.37 -6.67 14.87
CA HIS A 17 7.01 -7.16 14.65
C HIS A 17 6.38 -7.68 15.95
N ALA A 18 7.10 -8.54 16.70
CA ALA A 18 6.63 -9.07 17.97
C ALA A 18 6.35 -7.94 18.98
N GLU A 19 7.23 -6.93 19.02
CA GLU A 19 7.04 -5.77 19.90
C GLU A 19 5.80 -4.95 19.53
N ILE A 20 5.57 -4.67 18.24
CA ILE A 20 4.37 -3.99 17.74
C ILE A 20 3.12 -4.77 18.12
N MET A 21 3.11 -6.07 17.91
CA MET A 21 1.99 -6.93 18.32
C MET A 21 1.73 -6.87 19.80
N ALA A 22 2.77 -7.04 20.64
CA ALA A 22 2.63 -7.12 22.10
C ALA A 22 2.28 -5.77 22.73
N LYS A 23 2.82 -4.66 22.24
CA LYS A 23 2.67 -3.34 22.87
C LYS A 23 1.54 -2.49 22.26
N ILE A 24 1.16 -2.74 21.00
CA ILE A 24 0.21 -1.89 20.27
C ILE A 24 -1.04 -2.68 19.90
N ILE A 25 -0.92 -3.74 19.08
CA ILE A 25 -2.09 -4.40 18.50
C ILE A 25 -2.89 -5.18 19.54
N VAL A 26 -2.25 -6.10 20.25
CA VAL A 26 -2.93 -6.97 21.22
C VAL A 26 -3.60 -6.17 22.35
N PRO A 27 -2.93 -5.17 22.98
CA PRO A 27 -3.59 -4.34 23.99
C PRO A 27 -4.80 -3.57 23.45
N THR A 28 -4.74 -3.08 22.21
CA THR A 28 -5.85 -2.36 21.59
C THR A 28 -7.07 -3.26 21.40
N VAL A 29 -6.87 -4.44 20.80
CA VAL A 29 -7.96 -5.39 20.56
C VAL A 29 -8.56 -5.87 21.90
N ASN A 30 -7.71 -6.18 22.88
CA ASN A 30 -8.16 -6.58 24.21
C ASN A 30 -8.89 -5.44 24.95
N GLY A 31 -8.42 -4.21 24.83
CA GLY A 31 -9.05 -3.03 25.39
C GLY A 31 -10.46 -2.78 24.83
N MET A 32 -10.63 -2.95 23.51
CA MET A 32 -11.94 -2.87 22.85
C MET A 32 -12.88 -3.98 23.35
N LYS A 33 -12.38 -5.22 23.48
CA LYS A 33 -13.15 -6.34 24.03
C LYS A 33 -13.59 -6.07 25.47
N ALA A 34 -12.69 -5.56 26.32
CA ALA A 34 -12.97 -5.24 27.73
C ALA A 34 -14.04 -4.15 27.88
N ARG A 35 -14.18 -3.26 26.90
CA ARG A 35 -15.23 -2.21 26.86
C ARG A 35 -16.58 -2.72 26.34
N GLY A 36 -16.71 -4.00 26.02
CA GLY A 36 -17.93 -4.57 25.44
C GLY A 36 -18.13 -4.28 23.94
N THR A 37 -17.12 -3.74 23.28
CA THR A 37 -17.13 -3.40 21.85
C THR A 37 -15.98 -4.13 21.15
N PRO A 38 -16.01 -5.46 21.03
CA PRO A 38 -14.92 -6.21 20.41
C PRO A 38 -14.72 -5.77 18.97
N PHE A 39 -13.48 -5.45 18.60
CA PHE A 39 -13.13 -5.05 17.24
C PHE A 39 -13.12 -6.26 16.31
N ARG A 40 -13.78 -6.13 15.16
CA ARG A 40 -13.78 -7.11 14.07
C ARG A 40 -13.58 -6.37 12.76
N GLY A 41 -12.65 -6.84 11.94
CA GLY A 41 -12.32 -6.22 10.64
C GLY A 41 -10.84 -5.92 10.51
N VAL A 42 -10.50 -4.98 9.63
CA VAL A 42 -9.13 -4.58 9.34
C VAL A 42 -8.71 -3.45 10.27
N LEU A 43 -7.66 -3.70 11.06
CA LEU A 43 -7.00 -2.70 11.89
C LEU A 43 -5.66 -2.34 11.27
N TYR A 44 -5.57 -1.17 10.66
CA TYR A 44 -4.31 -0.59 10.21
C TYR A 44 -3.71 0.26 11.34
N ALA A 45 -2.47 -0.02 11.71
CA ALA A 45 -1.72 0.76 12.69
C ALA A 45 -0.57 1.49 12.01
N GLY A 46 -0.63 2.81 11.99
CA GLY A 46 0.48 3.67 11.60
C GLY A 46 1.51 3.70 12.73
N VAL A 47 2.70 3.12 12.48
CA VAL A 47 3.75 2.98 13.48
C VAL A 47 5.01 3.67 13.03
N MET A 48 5.60 4.48 13.92
CA MET A 48 6.92 5.07 13.75
C MET A 48 7.94 4.23 14.51
N LEU A 49 9.01 3.81 13.85
CA LEU A 49 10.17 3.21 14.51
C LEU A 49 11.07 4.31 15.06
N THR A 50 11.28 4.30 16.37
CA THR A 50 12.14 5.27 17.08
C THR A 50 13.23 4.55 17.86
N GLU A 51 14.24 5.28 18.35
CA GLU A 51 15.27 4.73 19.25
C GLU A 51 14.68 4.10 20.53
N GLN A 52 13.47 4.50 20.94
CA GLN A 52 12.76 3.97 22.10
C GLN A 52 11.79 2.84 21.74
N GLY A 53 11.89 2.28 20.52
CA GLY A 53 11.01 1.26 19.99
C GLY A 53 9.83 1.83 19.16
N PRO A 54 8.89 0.96 18.77
CA PRO A 54 7.78 1.35 17.91
C PRO A 54 6.79 2.26 18.66
N LYS A 55 6.38 3.36 18.03
CA LYS A 55 5.37 4.31 18.53
C LYS A 55 4.19 4.37 17.57
N LEU A 56 3.00 4.16 18.08
CA LEU A 56 1.77 4.35 17.33
C LEU A 56 1.50 5.85 17.15
N PHE A 57 1.14 6.28 15.93
CA PHE A 57 0.67 7.64 15.68
C PHE A 57 -0.79 7.69 15.19
N GLU A 58 -1.29 6.64 14.53
CA GLU A 58 -2.70 6.58 14.14
C GLU A 58 -3.20 5.13 14.02
N TYR A 59 -4.52 4.98 14.10
CA TYR A 59 -5.24 3.80 13.63
C TYR A 59 -6.17 4.17 12.48
N ASN A 60 -6.32 3.23 11.54
CA ASN A 60 -7.42 3.24 10.58
C ASN A 60 -8.18 1.92 10.70
N VAL A 61 -9.51 1.97 10.61
CA VAL A 61 -10.39 0.78 10.70
C VAL A 61 -10.74 0.24 9.30
N ARG A 62 -9.79 0.33 8.40
CA ARG A 62 -9.83 -0.11 7.02
C ARG A 62 -8.41 -0.37 6.53
N PHE A 63 -8.27 -0.95 5.36
CA PHE A 63 -6.96 -1.02 4.71
C PHE A 63 -6.36 0.37 4.51
N GLY A 64 -5.04 0.45 4.50
CA GLY A 64 -4.32 1.66 4.15
C GLY A 64 -4.57 2.08 2.69
N ASP A 65 -4.29 3.31 2.38
CA ASP A 65 -4.29 3.86 1.03
C ASP A 65 -3.01 4.72 0.90
N PRO A 66 -2.00 4.22 0.17
CA PRO A 66 -2.06 3.21 -0.90
C PRO A 66 -1.64 1.77 -0.50
N GLU A 67 -1.56 1.41 0.76
CA GLU A 67 -1.01 0.11 1.21
C GLU A 67 -1.86 -1.09 0.78
N CYS A 68 -3.19 -0.89 0.63
CA CYS A 68 -4.11 -1.96 0.23
C CYS A 68 -3.69 -2.64 -1.07
N GLN A 69 -3.30 -1.88 -2.08
CA GLN A 69 -2.92 -2.38 -3.39
C GLN A 69 -1.72 -3.32 -3.30
N VAL A 70 -0.72 -2.94 -2.51
CA VAL A 70 0.48 -3.75 -2.28
C VAL A 70 0.15 -5.05 -1.55
N LEU A 71 -0.74 -4.99 -0.56
CA LEU A 71 -1.19 -6.18 0.16
C LEU A 71 -1.97 -7.13 -0.74
N MET A 72 -2.87 -6.61 -1.58
CA MET A 72 -3.65 -7.43 -2.51
C MET A 72 -2.77 -8.13 -3.54
N LEU A 73 -1.74 -7.48 -4.07
CA LEU A 73 -0.79 -8.11 -4.99
C LEU A 73 -0.01 -9.26 -4.34
N ARG A 74 0.35 -9.13 -3.06
CA ARG A 74 1.10 -10.16 -2.34
C ARG A 74 0.23 -11.27 -1.77
N MET A 75 -1.08 -11.10 -1.72
CA MET A 75 -1.98 -12.08 -1.12
C MET A 75 -2.22 -13.27 -2.05
N MET A 76 -1.82 -14.47 -1.63
CA MET A 76 -2.11 -15.73 -2.34
C MET A 76 -3.50 -16.28 -2.00
N SER A 77 -3.97 -16.03 -0.76
CA SER A 77 -5.27 -16.52 -0.29
C SER A 77 -6.39 -15.65 -0.84
N ASP A 78 -7.55 -16.26 -1.11
CA ASP A 78 -8.78 -15.51 -1.33
C ASP A 78 -9.13 -14.71 -0.07
N ILE A 79 -9.36 -13.41 -0.21
CA ILE A 79 -9.64 -12.51 0.90
C ILE A 79 -11.08 -12.64 1.42
N VAL A 80 -12.03 -13.11 0.60
CA VAL A 80 -13.44 -13.20 0.99
C VAL A 80 -13.65 -14.16 2.15
N PRO A 81 -13.09 -15.39 2.18
CA PRO A 81 -13.15 -16.25 3.35
C PRO A 81 -12.52 -15.61 4.61
N ALA A 82 -11.45 -14.82 4.46
CA ALA A 82 -10.86 -14.10 5.59
C ALA A 82 -11.81 -13.06 6.17
N PHE A 83 -12.57 -12.34 5.33
CA PHE A 83 -13.59 -11.40 5.79
C PHE A 83 -14.74 -12.09 6.50
N LEU A 84 -15.20 -13.23 6.00
CA LEU A 84 -16.22 -14.03 6.68
C LEU A 84 -15.72 -14.51 8.04
N ALA A 85 -14.53 -15.07 8.11
CA ALA A 85 -13.91 -15.49 9.37
C ALA A 85 -13.73 -14.31 10.37
N ALA A 86 -13.43 -13.09 9.86
CA ALA A 86 -13.36 -11.90 10.70
C ALA A 86 -14.74 -11.54 11.29
N CYS A 87 -15.80 -11.57 10.48
CA CYS A 87 -17.18 -11.32 10.93
C CYS A 87 -17.62 -12.34 11.99
N ASP A 88 -17.30 -13.61 11.78
CA ASP A 88 -17.67 -14.71 12.67
C ASP A 88 -16.80 -14.78 13.94
N GLY A 89 -15.64 -14.07 13.97
CA GLY A 89 -14.68 -14.11 15.07
C GLY A 89 -13.78 -15.35 15.05
N GLU A 90 -13.63 -15.99 13.89
CA GLU A 90 -12.90 -17.24 13.69
C GLU A 90 -11.55 -17.05 12.95
N LEU A 91 -11.05 -15.82 12.83
CA LEU A 91 -9.77 -15.53 12.16
C LEU A 91 -8.57 -16.29 12.72
N LYS A 92 -8.62 -16.70 14.00
CA LYS A 92 -7.57 -17.52 14.63
C LYS A 92 -7.38 -18.89 13.97
N HIS A 93 -8.35 -19.35 13.19
CA HIS A 93 -8.35 -20.60 12.45
C HIS A 93 -8.12 -20.40 10.94
N PHE A 94 -7.89 -19.17 10.51
CA PHE A 94 -7.67 -18.81 9.13
C PHE A 94 -6.19 -18.48 8.90
N ASP A 95 -5.58 -19.11 7.88
CA ASP A 95 -4.21 -18.85 7.47
C ASP A 95 -4.18 -18.02 6.17
N LEU A 96 -3.66 -16.81 6.28
CA LEU A 96 -3.42 -15.92 5.13
C LEU A 96 -2.03 -16.22 4.57
N ARG A 97 -1.99 -16.72 3.33
CA ARG A 97 -0.74 -16.99 2.62
C ARG A 97 -0.37 -15.81 1.74
N TRP A 98 0.92 -15.55 1.68
CA TRP A 98 1.50 -14.40 0.99
C TRP A 98 2.61 -14.84 0.05
N TYR A 99 2.70 -14.18 -1.11
CA TYR A 99 3.88 -14.30 -1.95
C TYR A 99 5.09 -13.73 -1.18
N PRO A 100 6.25 -14.42 -1.22
CA PRO A 100 7.47 -13.92 -0.60
C PRO A 100 8.03 -12.70 -1.32
N GLU A 101 7.75 -12.58 -2.62
CA GLU A 101 8.21 -11.49 -3.46
C GLU A 101 7.65 -10.14 -2.95
N PRO A 102 8.51 -9.11 -2.87
CA PRO A 102 8.07 -7.78 -2.51
C PRO A 102 7.21 -7.14 -3.59
N ALA A 103 6.25 -6.34 -3.14
CA ALA A 103 5.46 -5.46 -3.98
C ALA A 103 5.65 -4.01 -3.54
N LEU A 104 5.58 -3.08 -4.49
CA LEU A 104 5.74 -1.65 -4.30
C LEU A 104 4.67 -0.91 -5.09
N THR A 105 4.24 0.24 -4.59
CA THR A 105 3.33 1.14 -5.30
C THR A 105 3.91 2.55 -5.40
N VAL A 106 3.71 3.19 -6.53
CA VAL A 106 4.00 4.61 -6.74
C VAL A 106 2.70 5.33 -7.07
N VAL A 107 2.33 6.28 -6.24
CA VAL A 107 1.13 7.10 -6.46
C VAL A 107 1.44 8.25 -7.41
N ILE A 108 0.65 8.38 -8.48
CA ILE A 108 0.64 9.61 -9.30
C ILE A 108 -0.52 10.48 -8.81
N ALA A 109 -0.17 11.66 -8.30
CA ALA A 109 -1.11 12.64 -7.79
C ALA A 109 -1.25 13.82 -8.74
N ALA A 110 -2.37 14.54 -8.67
CA ALA A 110 -2.58 15.77 -9.40
C ALA A 110 -1.67 16.89 -8.85
N LYS A 111 -1.03 17.66 -9.73
CA LYS A 111 -0.26 18.85 -9.33
C LYS A 111 -1.13 19.80 -8.53
N GLY A 112 -0.62 20.21 -7.37
CA GLY A 112 -1.33 21.02 -6.39
C GLY A 112 -1.87 20.22 -5.19
N TYR A 113 -2.05 18.88 -5.32
CA TYR A 113 -2.48 18.06 -4.18
C TYR A 113 -1.44 18.10 -3.03
N PRO A 114 -1.85 18.22 -1.74
CA PRO A 114 -3.23 18.13 -1.20
C PRO A 114 -4.06 19.43 -1.24
N GLY A 115 -3.56 20.52 -1.81
CA GLY A 115 -4.32 21.76 -2.05
C GLY A 115 -5.18 21.67 -3.31
N ASP A 116 -5.40 22.81 -3.96
CA ASP A 116 -6.22 22.90 -5.16
C ASP A 116 -5.53 22.24 -6.37
N TYR A 117 -6.29 21.45 -7.12
CA TYR A 117 -5.81 20.76 -8.32
C TYR A 117 -6.85 20.72 -9.44
N LYS A 118 -6.37 20.60 -10.69
CA LYS A 118 -7.24 20.48 -11.86
C LYS A 118 -7.87 19.11 -11.94
N LYS A 119 -9.15 19.06 -12.35
CA LYS A 119 -9.89 17.85 -12.70
C LYS A 119 -10.18 17.81 -14.19
N GLY A 120 -10.50 16.61 -14.72
CA GLY A 120 -10.89 16.42 -16.10
C GLY A 120 -9.72 16.42 -17.09
N THR A 121 -8.49 16.42 -16.63
CA THR A 121 -7.31 16.36 -17.50
C THR A 121 -7.04 14.93 -17.97
N ARG A 122 -6.71 14.75 -19.25
CA ARG A 122 -6.55 13.46 -19.91
C ARG A 122 -5.27 12.75 -19.49
N ILE A 123 -5.39 11.45 -19.26
CA ILE A 123 -4.28 10.54 -18.94
C ILE A 123 -4.10 9.58 -20.11
N GLU A 124 -2.88 9.44 -20.61
CA GLU A 124 -2.51 8.54 -21.71
C GLU A 124 -1.37 7.61 -21.27
N GLY A 125 -1.10 6.56 -22.06
CA GLY A 125 0.01 5.64 -21.82
C GLY A 125 -0.32 4.48 -20.86
N LEU A 126 -1.56 4.36 -20.39
CA LEU A 126 -1.98 3.29 -19.48
C LEU A 126 -1.76 1.88 -20.09
N ASP A 127 -2.16 1.70 -21.36
CA ASP A 127 -2.01 0.41 -22.05
C ASP A 127 -0.52 0.02 -22.24
N ASP A 128 0.35 0.99 -22.41
CA ASP A 128 1.80 0.74 -22.55
C ASP A 128 2.44 0.43 -21.20
N ALA A 129 2.00 1.10 -20.14
CA ALA A 129 2.46 0.81 -18.78
C ALA A 129 1.98 -0.58 -18.31
N ALA A 130 0.76 -0.97 -18.63
CA ALA A 130 0.18 -2.27 -18.26
C ALA A 130 0.86 -3.48 -18.98
N LYS A 131 1.65 -3.26 -20.03
CA LYS A 131 2.42 -4.32 -20.70
C LYS A 131 3.70 -4.72 -19.95
N ILE A 132 4.12 -3.95 -18.94
CA ILE A 132 5.31 -4.27 -18.17
C ILE A 132 5.00 -5.44 -17.24
N GLU A 133 5.80 -6.49 -17.32
CA GLU A 133 5.59 -7.70 -16.52
C GLU A 133 5.62 -7.40 -15.02
N GLY A 134 4.63 -7.93 -14.31
CA GLY A 134 4.50 -7.77 -12.84
C GLY A 134 3.98 -6.39 -12.42
N VAL A 135 3.47 -5.58 -13.36
CA VAL A 135 2.87 -4.27 -13.10
C VAL A 135 1.35 -4.36 -13.14
N GLU A 136 0.72 -3.76 -12.14
CA GLU A 136 -0.72 -3.54 -12.07
C GLU A 136 -1.02 -2.05 -11.85
N ILE A 137 -2.03 -1.54 -12.56
CA ILE A 137 -2.43 -0.12 -12.49
C ILE A 137 -3.79 -0.01 -11.83
N PHE A 138 -3.83 0.60 -10.64
CA PHE A 138 -5.08 0.85 -9.94
C PHE A 138 -5.56 2.28 -10.15
N HIS A 139 -6.83 2.40 -10.52
CA HIS A 139 -7.51 3.66 -10.68
C HIS A 139 -8.08 4.13 -9.33
N ALA A 140 -7.47 5.19 -8.75
CA ALA A 140 -7.92 5.77 -7.49
C ALA A 140 -8.84 6.97 -7.71
N GLY A 141 -8.39 7.96 -8.46
CA GLY A 141 -9.14 9.19 -8.74
C GLY A 141 -9.28 9.46 -10.23
N THR A 142 -9.82 8.51 -10.98
CA THR A 142 -10.06 8.64 -12.44
C THR A 142 -11.54 8.54 -12.78
N VAL A 143 -11.89 9.00 -13.97
CA VAL A 143 -13.21 8.79 -14.57
C VAL A 143 -13.04 8.48 -16.06
N ALA A 144 -13.78 7.49 -16.55
CA ALA A 144 -13.87 7.21 -17.98
C ALA A 144 -14.94 8.11 -18.59
N LYS A 145 -14.58 8.87 -19.63
CA LYS A 145 -15.50 9.75 -20.36
C LYS A 145 -15.09 9.83 -21.83
N ASP A 146 -16.05 9.62 -22.73
CA ASP A 146 -15.88 9.73 -24.20
C ASP A 146 -14.67 8.92 -24.73
N GLY A 147 -14.48 7.71 -24.18
CA GLY A 147 -13.38 6.82 -24.57
C GLY A 147 -12.00 7.23 -24.02
N ALA A 148 -11.93 8.24 -23.16
CA ALA A 148 -10.70 8.69 -22.50
C ALA A 148 -10.75 8.46 -20.99
N ILE A 149 -9.57 8.26 -20.37
CA ILE A 149 -9.40 8.27 -18.92
C ILE A 149 -8.97 9.67 -18.49
N LEU A 150 -9.72 10.26 -17.58
CA LEU A 150 -9.49 11.60 -17.05
C LEU A 150 -9.19 11.56 -15.56
N ALA A 151 -8.31 12.44 -15.09
CA ALA A 151 -8.06 12.67 -13.67
C ALA A 151 -9.26 13.35 -13.01
N ASN A 152 -9.74 12.81 -11.90
CA ASN A 152 -10.89 13.34 -11.15
C ASN A 152 -10.69 13.30 -9.62
N GLY A 153 -9.45 13.14 -9.16
CA GLY A 153 -9.08 13.10 -7.75
C GLY A 153 -7.72 13.71 -7.49
N GLY A 154 -7.33 13.81 -6.22
CA GLY A 154 -6.01 14.27 -5.80
C GLY A 154 -4.95 13.19 -6.02
N ARG A 155 -5.14 11.99 -5.44
CA ARG A 155 -4.40 10.77 -5.82
C ARG A 155 -5.16 10.11 -6.94
N VAL A 156 -4.51 9.82 -8.05
CA VAL A 156 -5.21 9.52 -9.31
C VAL A 156 -4.93 8.12 -9.81
N LEU A 157 -3.67 7.70 -9.81
CA LEU A 157 -3.24 6.36 -10.20
C LEU A 157 -2.27 5.80 -9.16
N ASN A 158 -2.31 4.48 -8.98
CA ASN A 158 -1.30 3.73 -8.25
C ASN A 158 -0.65 2.74 -9.22
N LEU A 159 0.62 2.94 -9.53
CA LEU A 159 1.44 2.03 -10.35
C LEU A 159 2.10 1.06 -9.39
N CYS A 160 1.59 -0.17 -9.35
CA CYS A 160 2.06 -1.20 -8.44
C CYS A 160 2.89 -2.22 -9.20
N ALA A 161 3.96 -2.69 -8.61
CA ALA A 161 4.78 -3.73 -9.22
C ALA A 161 5.27 -4.75 -8.19
N MET A 162 5.40 -6.00 -8.62
CA MET A 162 6.10 -7.05 -7.93
C MET A 162 7.46 -7.31 -8.57
N GLY A 163 8.43 -7.75 -7.76
CA GLY A 163 9.75 -8.14 -8.23
C GLY A 163 10.40 -9.14 -7.27
N LYS A 164 11.47 -9.81 -7.69
CA LYS A 164 12.23 -10.73 -6.82
C LYS A 164 12.92 -10.00 -5.66
N THR A 165 13.19 -8.72 -5.84
CA THR A 165 13.77 -7.82 -4.85
C THR A 165 12.99 -6.50 -4.82
N VAL A 166 13.16 -5.70 -3.75
CA VAL A 166 12.54 -4.37 -3.68
C VAL A 166 13.06 -3.46 -4.80
N LEU A 167 14.35 -3.60 -5.14
CA LEU A 167 14.94 -2.87 -6.27
C LEU A 167 14.24 -3.20 -7.59
N GLU A 168 13.99 -4.47 -7.87
CA GLU A 168 13.32 -4.89 -9.11
C GLU A 168 11.87 -4.37 -9.14
N ALA A 169 11.12 -4.49 -8.05
CA ALA A 169 9.78 -3.95 -7.93
C ALA A 169 9.76 -2.42 -8.14
N GLN A 170 10.73 -1.70 -7.54
CA GLN A 170 10.90 -0.27 -7.71
C GLN A 170 11.16 0.11 -9.17
N GLN A 171 12.08 -0.58 -9.84
CA GLN A 171 12.43 -0.32 -11.25
C GLN A 171 11.21 -0.50 -12.17
N ARG A 172 10.46 -1.60 -11.99
CA ARG A 172 9.24 -1.88 -12.77
C ARG A 172 8.15 -0.83 -12.53
N ALA A 173 7.93 -0.44 -11.28
CA ALA A 173 6.94 0.58 -10.95
C ALA A 173 7.30 1.94 -11.57
N TYR A 174 8.56 2.36 -11.50
CA TYR A 174 8.99 3.62 -12.13
C TYR A 174 9.04 3.55 -13.66
N GLU A 175 9.37 2.41 -14.25
CA GLU A 175 9.23 2.21 -15.69
C GLU A 175 7.77 2.40 -16.13
N ALA A 176 6.83 1.85 -15.37
CA ALA A 176 5.40 2.06 -15.63
C ALA A 176 4.99 3.53 -15.47
N VAL A 177 5.46 4.22 -14.42
CA VAL A 177 5.23 5.66 -14.22
C VAL A 177 5.73 6.47 -15.43
N ASP A 178 6.89 6.12 -15.98
CA ASP A 178 7.50 6.86 -17.10
C ASP A 178 6.77 6.63 -18.45
N ARG A 179 5.91 5.58 -18.55
CA ARG A 179 5.00 5.37 -19.67
C ARG A 179 3.75 6.23 -19.58
N ILE A 180 3.37 6.69 -18.38
CA ILE A 180 2.18 7.53 -18.20
C ILE A 180 2.44 8.94 -18.74
N LYS A 181 1.59 9.37 -19.65
CA LYS A 181 1.61 10.72 -20.24
C LYS A 181 0.49 11.56 -19.62
N TRP A 182 0.82 12.23 -18.55
CA TRP A 182 -0.09 13.14 -17.86
C TRP A 182 0.66 14.35 -17.27
N PRO A 183 0.74 15.48 -18.02
CA PRO A 183 1.51 16.67 -17.63
C PRO A 183 1.05 17.32 -16.32
N ASP A 184 -0.23 17.16 -15.93
CA ASP A 184 -0.78 17.69 -14.68
C ASP A 184 -0.58 16.73 -13.50
N GLY A 185 0.13 15.60 -13.68
CA GLY A 185 0.49 14.65 -12.65
C GLY A 185 1.89 14.86 -12.10
N PHE A 186 2.12 14.35 -10.88
CA PHE A 186 3.45 14.22 -10.28
C PHE A 186 3.50 12.99 -9.38
N CYS A 187 4.68 12.46 -9.12
CA CYS A 187 4.92 11.41 -8.14
C CYS A 187 6.23 11.68 -7.38
N ARG A 188 6.39 11.01 -6.25
CA ARG A 188 7.69 10.91 -5.59
C ARG A 188 8.61 9.96 -6.36
N ARG A 189 9.90 10.28 -6.42
CA ARG A 189 10.92 9.47 -7.11
C ARG A 189 11.84 8.72 -6.15
N ASP A 190 11.55 8.78 -4.86
CA ASP A 190 12.37 8.22 -3.78
C ASP A 190 11.66 7.12 -2.98
N ILE A 191 10.58 6.53 -3.54
CA ILE A 191 9.85 5.45 -2.88
C ILE A 191 10.75 4.23 -2.67
N ALA A 192 10.74 3.68 -1.44
CA ALA A 192 11.51 2.51 -1.02
C ALA A 192 13.05 2.66 -1.10
N TRP A 193 13.60 3.87 -1.22
CA TRP A 193 15.05 4.08 -1.32
C TRP A 193 15.83 3.43 -0.17
N GLN A 194 15.32 3.51 1.07
CA GLN A 194 15.96 2.91 2.25
C GLN A 194 16.02 1.37 2.15
N ALA A 195 14.93 0.75 1.69
CA ALA A 195 14.91 -0.71 1.52
C ALA A 195 15.88 -1.16 0.42
N VAL A 196 15.98 -0.41 -0.67
CA VAL A 196 16.94 -0.68 -1.75
C VAL A 196 18.39 -0.52 -1.26
N GLU A 197 18.67 0.47 -0.42
CA GLU A 197 20.02 0.62 0.18
C GLU A 197 20.35 -0.55 1.12
N LEU A 198 19.39 -1.00 1.92
CA LEU A 198 19.56 -2.18 2.77
C LEU A 198 19.80 -3.46 1.97
N GLU A 199 19.05 -3.68 0.88
CA GLU A 199 19.27 -4.83 -0.02
C GLU A 199 20.67 -4.82 -0.67
N ARG A 200 21.23 -3.65 -0.94
CA ARG A 200 22.57 -3.52 -1.52
C ARG A 200 23.68 -3.71 -0.52
N ALA A 201 23.39 -3.51 0.77
CA ALA A 201 24.37 -3.58 1.85
C ALA A 201 24.51 -5.00 2.45
N GLY A 202 23.53 -5.89 2.24
CA GLY A 202 23.50 -7.27 2.74
C GLY A 202 23.70 -8.29 1.69
#